data_7b5e386c4db73aa8b6ff94386ad29017
#
_entry.id   7b5e386c4db73aa8b6ff94386ad29017
#
_cell.length_a   1.000
_cell.length_b   1.000
_cell.length_c   1.000
_cell.angle_alpha   90.00
_cell.angle_beta   90.00
_cell.angle_gamma   90.00
#
_symmetry.space_group_name_H-M   'P 1'
#
loop_
_entity.id
_entity.type
_entity.pdbx_description
1 polymer ?
#
loop_
_entity_poly.entity_id
_entity_poly.type
_entity_poly.pdbx_seq_one_letter_code
_entity_poly.pdbx_strand_id
1 'polypeptide(L)'
;RENRGTATHPARAARETWRCHTPPCVNCGNLDSLVILSDSGRNQLCSYSCSPSELALHIPGRLNRFVIYNELMTVIVDDITAFDYYAHNPVNGAMADRARRIVRDGFSTTTKKAVEDFFDNTHGIDPRKLRLATANPANRPYKNKIKYRVFSDDRLLDGSYALSEDLLLVPPEAALIALAPKCEPVEFIELASLLCSRFYLDQFSEYGVMPREVPLATPKSITTYMDAVPGLRGSVKTRKLLPFITVNAESPMEVKVDMLTSLPKRYGGKGIPRPVLGHAVSVPEQFQRSLGSATFRYDFYWPAHNLEVEYDSDAVHGNAEKKPHDSRRRNIIQAQGVRCLTLTRDQVVHDFAFEEYIFELSSLLGVRYSTRTERNYELEQGLRAHLFNSELRASRWRSLWE
;
A
#
# COMPACT_ATOMS: atom_id res chain seq x y z
N ARG A 1 42.33 47.76 -38.28
CA ARG A 1 41.55 47.36 -39.47
C ARG A 1 40.74 46.15 -39.05
N GLU A 2 39.56 46.37 -38.52
CA GLU A 2 38.23 46.27 -39.18
C GLU A 2 37.97 44.85 -39.71
N ASN A 3 37.03 44.13 -39.10
CA ASN A 3 35.65 44.16 -39.51
C ASN A 3 34.71 43.51 -38.49
N ARG A 4 33.62 44.20 -38.19
CA ARG A 4 32.51 43.79 -37.35
C ARG A 4 31.61 42.87 -38.15
N GLY A 5 31.30 41.69 -37.59
CA GLY A 5 30.21 40.83 -38.04
C GLY A 5 29.06 40.87 -37.00
N THR A 6 27.96 41.43 -37.38
CA THR A 6 26.74 41.62 -36.61
C THR A 6 26.03 40.29 -36.39
N ALA A 7 25.86 39.89 -35.13
CA ALA A 7 25.00 38.76 -34.73
C ALA A 7 23.53 39.25 -34.76
N THR A 8 22.73 38.65 -35.60
CA THR A 8 21.29 38.82 -35.65
C THR A 8 20.64 37.99 -34.55
N HIS A 9 19.97 38.66 -33.63
CA HIS A 9 19.06 38.04 -32.62
C HIS A 9 17.91 37.35 -33.34
N PRO A 10 17.48 36.12 -32.87
CA PRO A 10 16.22 35.54 -33.30
C PRO A 10 15.05 36.32 -32.69
N ALA A 11 14.10 36.66 -33.52
CA ALA A 11 12.88 37.40 -33.18
C ALA A 11 12.09 36.68 -32.08
N ARG A 12 11.68 37.42 -31.04
CA ARG A 12 10.67 37.01 -30.05
C ARG A 12 9.37 36.73 -30.79
N ALA A 13 8.89 35.50 -30.75
CA ALA A 13 7.53 35.15 -31.16
C ALA A 13 6.51 35.88 -30.28
N ALA A 14 5.71 36.71 -30.89
CA ALA A 14 4.59 37.38 -30.22
C ALA A 14 3.49 36.36 -29.91
N ARG A 15 3.05 36.30 -28.65
CA ARG A 15 1.87 35.55 -28.25
C ARG A 15 0.62 36.35 -28.60
N GLU A 16 -0.09 35.92 -29.62
CA GLU A 16 -1.42 36.44 -29.89
C GLU A 16 -2.46 35.56 -29.18
N THR A 17 -3.29 36.23 -28.35
CA THR A 17 -4.45 35.58 -27.71
C THR A 17 -5.69 35.92 -28.53
N TRP A 18 -6.32 34.88 -29.06
CA TRP A 18 -7.58 35.02 -29.78
C TRP A 18 -8.76 34.75 -28.85
N ARG A 19 -9.74 35.67 -28.81
CA ARG A 19 -11.03 35.41 -28.15
C ARG A 19 -12.01 34.86 -29.20
N CYS A 20 -12.56 33.70 -28.94
CA CYS A 20 -13.62 33.12 -29.75
C CYS A 20 -14.98 33.69 -29.31
N HIS A 21 -15.67 34.37 -30.22
CA HIS A 21 -17.06 34.83 -30.05
C HIS A 21 -17.99 33.91 -30.85
N THR A 22 -18.26 32.72 -30.33
CA THR A 22 -19.31 31.83 -30.83
C THR A 22 -20.16 31.35 -29.67
N PRO A 23 -21.47 31.13 -29.84
CA PRO A 23 -22.32 30.61 -28.77
C PRO A 23 -21.85 29.19 -28.35
N PRO A 24 -22.01 28.81 -27.07
CA PRO A 24 -21.48 27.56 -26.55
C PRO A 24 -22.13 26.37 -27.25
N CYS A 25 -21.30 25.51 -27.81
CA CYS A 25 -21.72 24.18 -28.24
C CYS A 25 -22.05 23.33 -27.01
N VAL A 26 -23.22 22.72 -26.95
CA VAL A 26 -23.80 22.03 -25.79
C VAL A 26 -22.96 20.79 -25.32
N ASN A 27 -21.98 20.37 -26.12
CA ASN A 27 -21.13 19.20 -25.87
C ASN A 27 -19.64 19.50 -25.64
N CYS A 28 -19.24 20.78 -25.62
CA CYS A 28 -17.85 21.14 -25.31
C CYS A 28 -17.80 21.77 -23.92
N GLY A 29 -17.31 21.01 -22.92
CA GLY A 29 -16.99 21.57 -21.61
C GLY A 29 -16.03 22.74 -21.70
N ASN A 30 -16.10 23.67 -20.76
CA ASN A 30 -15.31 24.89 -20.68
C ASN A 30 -13.82 24.66 -21.00
N LEU A 31 -13.37 25.16 -22.14
CA LEU A 31 -11.96 25.29 -22.53
C LEU A 31 -11.44 26.62 -22.02
N ASP A 32 -10.72 26.66 -20.92
CA ASP A 32 -10.25 27.90 -20.29
C ASP A 32 -9.09 28.60 -21.02
N SER A 33 -8.42 27.97 -22.00
CA SER A 33 -7.45 28.65 -22.88
C SER A 33 -6.97 27.77 -24.04
N LEU A 34 -7.06 28.28 -25.25
CA LEU A 34 -6.45 27.74 -26.46
C LEU A 34 -5.29 28.66 -26.87
N VAL A 35 -4.05 28.12 -26.91
CA VAL A 35 -2.89 28.87 -27.43
C VAL A 35 -2.58 28.35 -28.82
N ILE A 36 -2.79 29.17 -29.85
CA ILE A 36 -2.43 28.86 -31.24
C ILE A 36 -1.12 29.58 -31.57
N LEU A 37 -0.13 28.86 -32.02
CA LEU A 37 1.12 29.41 -32.56
C LEU A 37 1.01 29.39 -34.08
N SER A 38 1.03 30.55 -34.75
CA SER A 38 1.07 30.67 -36.22
C SER A 38 2.40 31.30 -36.67
N ASP A 39 2.99 30.71 -37.69
CA ASP A 39 4.27 31.16 -38.27
C ASP A 39 4.11 32.20 -39.39
N SER A 40 2.92 32.69 -39.67
CA SER A 40 2.73 33.72 -40.70
C SER A 40 1.46 34.55 -40.49
N GLY A 41 1.63 35.84 -40.32
CA GLY A 41 0.59 36.83 -40.04
C GLY A 41 -0.44 37.06 -41.17
N ARG A 42 -1.36 36.13 -41.40
CA ARG A 42 -2.57 36.35 -42.21
C ARG A 42 -3.78 35.68 -41.58
N ASN A 43 -4.84 36.45 -41.36
CA ASN A 43 -6.12 35.98 -40.86
C ASN A 43 -6.78 35.02 -41.86
N GLN A 44 -7.05 33.76 -41.45
CA GLN A 44 -7.90 32.83 -42.20
C GLN A 44 -9.02 32.28 -41.33
N LEU A 45 -10.20 32.13 -41.91
CA LEU A 45 -11.39 31.53 -41.31
C LEU A 45 -11.18 30.03 -41.13
N CYS A 46 -11.37 29.52 -39.89
CA CYS A 46 -11.24 28.11 -39.56
C CYS A 46 -12.62 27.49 -39.34
N SER A 47 -12.85 26.29 -39.89
CA SER A 47 -14.01 25.45 -39.60
C SER A 47 -13.58 24.31 -38.67
N TYR A 48 -14.45 23.94 -37.72
CA TYR A 48 -14.16 22.92 -36.70
C TYR A 48 -14.97 21.66 -36.97
N SER A 49 -14.33 20.48 -36.83
CA SER A 49 -15.04 19.21 -36.64
C SER A 49 -14.64 18.63 -35.29
N CYS A 50 -15.62 18.35 -34.44
CA CYS A 50 -15.39 17.72 -33.11
C CYS A 50 -15.44 16.20 -33.22
N SER A 51 -14.34 15.55 -32.91
CA SER A 51 -14.36 14.18 -32.39
C SER A 51 -13.71 14.19 -31.00
N PRO A 52 -14.06 13.27 -30.08
CA PRO A 52 -13.61 13.32 -28.67
C PRO A 52 -12.10 13.20 -28.46
N SER A 53 -11.34 12.84 -29.48
CA SER A 53 -9.90 12.56 -29.39
C SER A 53 -9.01 13.46 -30.25
N GLU A 54 -9.57 14.23 -31.22
CA GLU A 54 -8.77 15.08 -32.11
C GLU A 54 -9.57 16.30 -32.53
N LEU A 55 -9.07 17.52 -32.21
CA LEU A 55 -9.51 18.74 -32.86
C LEU A 55 -8.65 18.97 -34.11
N ALA A 56 -9.21 18.75 -35.28
CA ALA A 56 -8.55 19.10 -36.54
C ALA A 56 -8.96 20.49 -36.99
N LEU A 57 -8.03 21.44 -37.01
CA LEU A 57 -8.16 22.72 -37.64
C LEU A 57 -7.85 22.57 -39.12
N HIS A 58 -8.86 22.80 -40.00
CA HIS A 58 -8.66 22.77 -41.43
C HIS A 58 -8.23 24.18 -41.90
N ILE A 59 -6.97 24.34 -42.23
CA ILE A 59 -6.44 25.52 -42.88
C ILE A 59 -6.27 25.16 -44.37
N PRO A 60 -6.87 25.90 -45.32
CA PRO A 60 -6.71 25.59 -46.74
C PRO A 60 -5.26 25.56 -47.16
N GLY A 61 -4.76 24.38 -47.58
CA GLY A 61 -3.41 24.16 -48.09
C GLY A 61 -2.42 23.43 -47.19
N ARG A 62 -2.73 23.17 -45.93
CA ARG A 62 -1.91 22.27 -45.06
C ARG A 62 -2.75 21.65 -43.95
N LEU A 63 -2.68 20.32 -43.86
CA LEU A 63 -3.21 19.56 -42.70
C LEU A 63 -2.12 19.60 -41.60
N ASN A 64 -2.23 20.54 -40.68
CA ASN A 64 -1.44 20.47 -39.46
C ASN A 64 -2.24 19.76 -38.39
N ARG A 65 -1.86 18.57 -38.01
CA ARG A 65 -2.36 17.90 -36.81
C ARG A 65 -1.85 18.67 -35.59
N PHE A 66 -2.71 19.41 -34.94
CA PHE A 66 -2.40 19.94 -33.60
C PHE A 66 -2.82 18.92 -32.58
N VAL A 67 -1.85 18.33 -31.89
CA VAL A 67 -2.12 17.55 -30.70
C VAL A 67 -2.40 18.55 -29.59
N ILE A 68 -3.66 18.69 -29.21
CA ILE A 68 -4.02 19.41 -27.97
C ILE A 68 -3.46 18.54 -26.84
N TYR A 69 -2.40 19.00 -26.21
CA TYR A 69 -1.97 18.46 -24.93
C TYR A 69 -3.01 18.84 -23.87
N ASN A 70 -4.11 18.09 -23.86
CA ASN A 70 -5.01 18.13 -22.73
C ASN A 70 -4.26 17.51 -21.55
N GLU A 71 -4.40 18.10 -20.36
CA GLU A 71 -3.92 17.56 -19.08
C GLU A 71 -4.58 16.20 -18.72
N LEU A 72 -5.27 15.58 -19.68
CA LEU A 72 -5.90 14.27 -19.57
C LEU A 72 -4.84 13.19 -19.62
N MET A 73 -4.71 12.45 -18.54
CA MET A 73 -3.73 11.37 -18.40
C MET A 73 -4.38 10.11 -17.83
N THR A 74 -3.90 8.97 -18.24
CA THR A 74 -4.13 7.74 -17.50
C THR A 74 -3.32 7.80 -16.21
N VAL A 75 -3.99 7.75 -15.07
CA VAL A 75 -3.35 7.85 -13.78
C VAL A 75 -3.42 6.52 -13.06
N ILE A 76 -2.25 6.05 -12.68
CA ILE A 76 -2.07 4.86 -11.87
C ILE A 76 -1.43 5.32 -10.57
N VAL A 77 -2.10 5.03 -9.46
CA VAL A 77 -1.57 5.30 -8.11
C VAL A 77 -0.54 4.23 -7.78
N ASP A 78 0.65 4.66 -7.43
CA ASP A 78 1.84 3.80 -7.32
C ASP A 78 2.58 3.99 -5.99
N ASP A 79 3.56 3.13 -5.72
CA ASP A 79 4.55 3.25 -4.65
C ASP A 79 3.89 3.47 -3.27
N ILE A 80 4.41 4.41 -2.48
CA ILE A 80 3.92 4.70 -1.13
C ILE A 80 2.46 5.15 -1.11
N THR A 81 1.97 5.85 -2.14
CA THR A 81 0.57 6.29 -2.20
C THR A 81 -0.37 5.10 -2.31
N ALA A 82 -0.06 4.13 -3.17
CA ALA A 82 -0.86 2.91 -3.29
C ALA A 82 -0.76 2.06 -2.01
N PHE A 83 0.44 1.94 -1.44
CA PHE A 83 0.64 1.22 -0.19
C PHE A 83 -0.15 1.84 0.96
N ASP A 84 -0.10 3.16 1.12
CA ASP A 84 -0.84 3.88 2.15
C ASP A 84 -2.35 3.67 2.02
N TYR A 85 -2.85 3.73 0.78
CA TYR A 85 -4.25 3.41 0.52
C TYR A 85 -4.62 2.00 0.99
N TYR A 86 -3.82 0.99 0.63
CA TYR A 86 -4.05 -0.40 1.02
C TYR A 86 -3.94 -0.64 2.52
N ALA A 87 -3.07 0.10 3.19
CA ALA A 87 -2.89 -0.01 4.64
C ALA A 87 -4.08 0.55 5.43
N HIS A 88 -4.80 1.55 4.87
CA HIS A 88 -5.83 2.31 5.59
C HIS A 88 -7.24 2.17 5.01
N ASN A 89 -7.43 1.42 3.91
CA ASN A 89 -8.73 1.34 3.25
C ASN A 89 -9.08 -0.09 2.85
N PRO A 90 -10.38 -0.42 2.85
CA PRO A 90 -10.85 -1.67 2.28
C PRO A 90 -10.75 -1.64 0.76
N VAL A 91 -10.41 -2.78 0.17
CA VAL A 91 -10.60 -3.06 -1.25
C VAL A 91 -11.43 -4.32 -1.42
N ASN A 92 -12.16 -4.44 -2.52
CA ASN A 92 -13.10 -5.51 -2.73
C ASN A 92 -13.10 -6.04 -4.17
N GLY A 93 -13.84 -7.13 -4.39
CA GLY A 93 -13.93 -7.77 -5.70
C GLY A 93 -14.47 -6.87 -6.81
N ALA A 94 -15.41 -5.96 -6.49
CA ALA A 94 -15.95 -5.03 -7.48
C ALA A 94 -14.88 -4.05 -8.00
N MET A 95 -13.97 -3.59 -7.13
CA MET A 95 -12.83 -2.75 -7.52
C MET A 95 -11.85 -3.54 -8.40
N ALA A 96 -11.60 -4.81 -8.10
CA ALA A 96 -10.75 -5.67 -8.90
C ALA A 96 -11.40 -5.97 -10.27
N ASP A 97 -12.71 -6.24 -10.33
CA ASP A 97 -13.44 -6.46 -11.58
C ASP A 97 -13.45 -5.22 -12.47
N ARG A 98 -13.62 -4.05 -11.88
CA ARG A 98 -13.53 -2.77 -12.59
C ARG A 98 -12.14 -2.57 -13.16
N ALA A 99 -11.09 -2.82 -12.38
CA ALA A 99 -9.72 -2.70 -12.84
C ALA A 99 -9.44 -3.63 -14.04
N ARG A 100 -9.90 -4.89 -14.02
CA ARG A 100 -9.76 -5.82 -15.14
C ARG A 100 -10.44 -5.31 -16.42
N ARG A 101 -11.62 -4.68 -16.30
CA ARG A 101 -12.28 -4.05 -17.46
C ARG A 101 -11.45 -2.90 -18.02
N ILE A 102 -11.00 -1.97 -17.15
CA ILE A 102 -10.20 -0.82 -17.55
C ILE A 102 -8.92 -1.25 -18.27
N VAL A 103 -8.19 -2.23 -17.73
CA VAL A 103 -6.95 -2.73 -18.33
C VAL A 103 -7.21 -3.38 -19.70
N ARG A 104 -8.33 -4.12 -19.85
CA ARG A 104 -8.71 -4.78 -21.11
C ARG A 104 -9.23 -3.82 -22.17
N ASP A 105 -10.12 -2.89 -21.79
CA ASP A 105 -10.91 -2.07 -22.73
C ASP A 105 -10.24 -0.72 -23.02
N GLY A 106 -9.17 -0.42 -22.32
CA GLY A 106 -8.43 0.84 -22.38
C GLY A 106 -8.79 1.79 -21.26
N PHE A 107 -7.86 2.66 -20.96
CA PHE A 107 -7.99 3.63 -19.88
C PHE A 107 -8.79 4.84 -20.36
N SER A 108 -9.80 5.25 -19.59
CA SER A 108 -10.29 6.61 -19.68
C SER A 108 -9.24 7.57 -19.10
N THR A 109 -9.32 8.82 -19.50
CA THR A 109 -8.35 9.84 -19.08
C THR A 109 -8.96 10.72 -18.00
N THR A 110 -8.18 11.02 -16.97
CA THR A 110 -8.58 11.92 -15.88
C THR A 110 -7.70 13.17 -15.82
N THR A 111 -8.15 14.20 -15.13
CA THR A 111 -7.34 15.39 -14.90
C THR A 111 -6.52 15.26 -13.62
N LYS A 112 -5.37 15.93 -13.60
CA LYS A 112 -4.55 16.04 -12.37
C LYS A 112 -5.40 16.52 -11.18
N LYS A 113 -6.27 17.53 -11.41
CA LYS A 113 -7.13 18.09 -10.37
C LYS A 113 -8.07 17.04 -9.79
N ALA A 114 -8.70 16.21 -10.62
CA ALA A 114 -9.59 15.16 -10.15
C ALA A 114 -8.86 14.15 -9.24
N VAL A 115 -7.60 13.83 -9.55
CA VAL A 115 -6.76 12.96 -8.70
C VAL A 115 -6.40 13.65 -7.39
N GLU A 116 -6.00 14.92 -7.44
CA GLU A 116 -5.68 15.73 -6.26
C GLU A 116 -6.91 15.85 -5.34
N ASP A 117 -8.07 16.20 -5.91
CA ASP A 117 -9.34 16.34 -5.18
C ASP A 117 -9.78 15.00 -4.54
N PHE A 118 -9.56 13.88 -5.23
CA PHE A 118 -9.87 12.55 -4.69
C PHE A 118 -9.06 12.26 -3.42
N PHE A 119 -7.75 12.47 -3.45
CA PHE A 119 -6.89 12.13 -2.30
C PHE A 119 -7.00 13.16 -1.17
N ASP A 120 -7.14 14.45 -1.46
CA ASP A 120 -7.28 15.51 -0.46
C ASP A 120 -8.59 15.36 0.31
N ASN A 121 -9.70 15.16 -0.39
CA ASN A 121 -11.02 15.08 0.23
C ASN A 121 -11.35 13.72 0.85
N THR A 122 -10.76 12.63 0.36
CA THR A 122 -11.15 11.28 0.77
C THR A 122 -10.22 10.68 1.80
N HIS A 123 -8.92 11.01 1.75
CA HIS A 123 -7.89 10.30 2.51
C HIS A 123 -6.92 11.22 3.27
N GLY A 124 -7.05 12.55 3.15
CA GLY A 124 -6.17 13.50 3.81
C GLY A 124 -4.70 13.41 3.34
N ILE A 125 -4.46 12.81 2.18
CA ILE A 125 -3.12 12.70 1.59
C ILE A 125 -2.81 13.99 0.86
N ASP A 126 -1.69 14.65 1.22
CA ASP A 126 -1.23 15.87 0.55
C ASP A 126 -1.00 15.59 -0.96
N PRO A 127 -1.80 16.22 -1.85
CA PRO A 127 -1.71 15.97 -3.29
C PRO A 127 -0.32 16.20 -3.88
N ARG A 128 0.50 17.05 -3.23
CA ARG A 128 1.87 17.34 -3.68
C ARG A 128 2.85 16.19 -3.45
N LYS A 129 2.48 15.22 -2.61
CA LYS A 129 3.29 14.06 -2.24
C LYS A 129 2.93 12.81 -3.03
N LEU A 130 1.88 12.84 -3.84
CA LEU A 130 1.43 11.68 -4.59
C LEU A 130 2.56 11.05 -5.43
N ARG A 131 2.58 9.74 -5.44
CA ARG A 131 3.41 8.93 -6.33
C ARG A 131 2.49 8.27 -7.35
N LEU A 132 2.66 8.66 -8.59
CA LEU A 132 1.79 8.24 -9.68
C LEU A 132 2.61 7.54 -10.75
N ALA A 133 1.94 6.79 -11.61
CA ALA A 133 2.52 6.20 -12.78
C ALA A 133 1.61 6.41 -13.99
N THR A 134 2.16 6.27 -15.18
CA THR A 134 1.45 6.36 -16.44
C THR A 134 1.99 5.32 -17.41
N ALA A 135 1.12 4.76 -18.24
CA ALA A 135 1.53 3.85 -19.30
C ALA A 135 2.19 4.58 -20.48
N ASN A 136 1.91 5.89 -20.66
CA ASN A 136 2.45 6.67 -21.78
C ASN A 136 3.45 7.74 -21.30
N PRO A 137 4.73 7.68 -21.73
CA PRO A 137 5.73 8.69 -21.38
C PRO A 137 5.37 10.11 -21.79
N ALA A 138 4.59 10.27 -22.87
CA ALA A 138 4.15 11.58 -23.37
C ALA A 138 3.18 12.29 -22.41
N ASN A 139 2.53 11.54 -21.53
CA ASN A 139 1.58 12.04 -20.54
C ASN A 139 2.24 12.51 -19.24
N ARG A 140 3.58 12.60 -19.18
CA ARG A 140 4.28 13.16 -18.01
C ARG A 140 4.07 14.67 -17.95
N PRO A 141 3.44 15.21 -16.91
CA PRO A 141 3.36 16.66 -16.74
C PRO A 141 4.74 17.21 -16.34
N TYR A 142 5.32 18.04 -17.21
CA TYR A 142 6.69 18.57 -17.10
C TYR A 142 6.93 19.54 -15.93
N LYS A 143 5.88 20.01 -15.24
CA LYS A 143 5.99 21.15 -14.30
C LYS A 143 5.49 20.91 -12.87
N ASN A 144 5.22 19.67 -12.47
CA ASN A 144 4.60 19.40 -11.18
C ASN A 144 5.54 18.66 -10.20
N LYS A 145 5.40 18.98 -8.92
CA LYS A 145 6.13 18.31 -7.81
C LYS A 145 5.77 16.83 -7.64
N ILE A 146 4.71 16.35 -8.29
CA ILE A 146 4.29 14.96 -8.29
C ILE A 146 5.31 14.12 -9.05
N LYS A 147 5.80 13.05 -8.42
CA LYS A 147 6.73 12.12 -9.04
C LYS A 147 5.95 11.08 -9.86
N TYR A 148 6.26 10.97 -11.14
CA TYR A 148 5.67 10.00 -12.06
C TYR A 148 6.66 8.91 -12.46
N ARG A 149 6.21 7.66 -12.43
CA ARG A 149 6.90 6.51 -13.05
C ARG A 149 6.20 6.15 -14.36
N VAL A 150 6.94 5.63 -15.32
CA VAL A 150 6.37 5.06 -16.55
C VAL A 150 6.31 3.56 -16.41
N PHE A 151 5.15 2.99 -16.65
CA PHE A 151 4.97 1.56 -16.82
C PHE A 151 5.17 1.21 -18.28
N SER A 152 6.09 0.30 -18.56
CA SER A 152 6.38 -0.19 -19.91
C SER A 152 5.78 -1.57 -20.20
N ASP A 153 5.08 -2.15 -19.23
CA ASP A 153 4.61 -3.53 -19.30
C ASP A 153 3.26 -3.67 -18.58
N ASP A 154 2.22 -4.03 -19.33
CA ASP A 154 0.84 -4.17 -18.82
C ASP A 154 0.72 -5.26 -17.74
N ARG A 155 1.64 -6.25 -17.71
CA ARG A 155 1.71 -7.25 -16.65
C ARG A 155 1.91 -6.64 -15.26
N LEU A 156 2.47 -5.43 -15.19
CA LEU A 156 2.59 -4.68 -13.94
C LEU A 156 1.24 -4.30 -13.33
N LEU A 157 0.16 -4.34 -14.09
CA LEU A 157 -1.19 -3.99 -13.66
C LEU A 157 -2.07 -5.20 -13.37
N ASP A 158 -1.56 -6.41 -13.57
CA ASP A 158 -2.31 -7.62 -13.22
C ASP A 158 -2.50 -7.72 -11.71
N GLY A 159 -3.75 -7.79 -11.26
CA GLY A 159 -4.12 -7.72 -9.85
C GLY A 159 -4.37 -6.30 -9.31
N SER A 160 -4.45 -5.28 -10.17
CA SER A 160 -4.81 -3.90 -9.81
C SER A 160 -6.23 -3.79 -9.26
N TYR A 161 -6.49 -2.67 -8.55
CA TYR A 161 -7.81 -2.26 -8.08
C TYR A 161 -8.18 -0.90 -8.66
N ALA A 162 -9.43 -0.69 -9.04
CA ALA A 162 -9.89 0.58 -9.56
C ALA A 162 -10.61 1.39 -8.48
N LEU A 163 -10.12 2.59 -8.23
CA LEU A 163 -10.75 3.57 -7.33
C LEU A 163 -11.94 4.24 -8.02
N SER A 164 -11.81 4.52 -9.32
CA SER A 164 -12.87 5.06 -10.19
C SER A 164 -12.73 4.46 -11.60
N GLU A 165 -13.47 4.97 -12.58
CA GLU A 165 -13.37 4.52 -13.99
C GLU A 165 -12.06 4.97 -14.68
N ASP A 166 -11.33 5.88 -14.06
CA ASP A 166 -10.13 6.51 -14.63
C ASP A 166 -8.93 6.53 -13.67
N LEU A 167 -9.06 5.90 -12.50
CA LEU A 167 -8.01 5.88 -11.47
C LEU A 167 -7.76 4.45 -10.96
N LEU A 168 -6.59 3.91 -11.26
CA LEU A 168 -6.16 2.59 -10.83
C LEU A 168 -5.14 2.68 -9.68
N LEU A 169 -5.19 1.71 -8.77
CA LEU A 169 -4.08 1.36 -7.88
C LEU A 169 -3.23 0.26 -8.52
N VAL A 170 -1.92 0.37 -8.47
CA VAL A 170 -1.05 -0.78 -8.78
C VAL A 170 -1.40 -1.96 -7.88
N PRO A 171 -1.10 -3.21 -8.27
CA PRO A 171 -1.28 -4.37 -7.40
C PRO A 171 -0.59 -4.17 -6.04
N PRO A 172 -1.11 -4.74 -4.95
CA PRO A 172 -0.49 -4.67 -3.62
C PRO A 172 0.96 -5.13 -3.63
N GLU A 173 1.28 -6.17 -4.41
CA GLU A 173 2.63 -6.69 -4.60
C GLU A 173 3.57 -5.64 -5.23
N ALA A 174 3.07 -4.94 -6.24
CA ALA A 174 3.85 -3.88 -6.91
C ALA A 174 4.16 -2.72 -5.95
N ALA A 175 3.15 -2.25 -5.22
CA ALA A 175 3.30 -1.19 -4.23
C ALA A 175 4.33 -1.58 -3.16
N LEU A 176 4.25 -2.81 -2.65
CA LEU A 176 5.19 -3.32 -1.66
C LEU A 176 6.62 -3.42 -2.20
N ILE A 177 6.82 -4.01 -3.39
CA ILE A 177 8.15 -4.18 -3.98
C ILE A 177 8.81 -2.82 -4.25
N ALA A 178 8.03 -1.80 -4.63
CA ALA A 178 8.53 -0.45 -4.86
C ALA A 178 9.08 0.21 -3.57
N LEU A 179 8.60 -0.18 -2.39
CA LEU A 179 9.09 0.30 -1.09
C LEU A 179 10.38 -0.40 -0.65
N ALA A 180 10.65 -1.62 -1.09
CA ALA A 180 11.79 -2.40 -0.62
C ALA A 180 13.13 -1.65 -0.68
N PRO A 181 13.48 -0.87 -1.73
CA PRO A 181 14.73 -0.12 -1.78
C PRO A 181 14.81 1.05 -0.80
N LYS A 182 13.67 1.51 -0.27
CA LYS A 182 13.55 2.69 0.58
C LYS A 182 13.54 2.36 2.07
N CYS A 183 13.14 1.14 2.42
CA CYS A 183 12.95 0.69 3.79
C CYS A 183 14.21 0.03 4.36
N GLU A 184 14.41 0.12 5.66
CA GLU A 184 15.28 -0.82 6.37
C GLU A 184 14.65 -2.24 6.38
N PRO A 185 15.44 -3.33 6.58
CA PRO A 185 14.91 -4.69 6.53
C PRO A 185 13.72 -4.93 7.48
N VAL A 186 13.80 -4.46 8.71
CA VAL A 186 12.76 -4.63 9.73
C VAL A 186 11.50 -3.84 9.36
N GLU A 187 11.67 -2.61 8.90
CA GLU A 187 10.59 -1.76 8.42
C GLU A 187 9.85 -2.40 7.24
N PHE A 188 10.60 -2.92 6.25
CA PHE A 188 9.99 -3.63 5.13
C PHE A 188 9.20 -4.87 5.56
N ILE A 189 9.74 -5.66 6.52
CA ILE A 189 9.04 -6.83 7.05
C ILE A 189 7.72 -6.41 7.71
N GLU A 190 7.71 -5.35 8.52
CA GLU A 190 6.49 -4.83 9.14
C GLU A 190 5.46 -4.39 8.09
N LEU A 191 5.87 -3.56 7.12
CA LEU A 191 4.99 -3.08 6.06
C LEU A 191 4.42 -4.22 5.22
N ALA A 192 5.26 -5.19 4.84
CA ALA A 192 4.81 -6.36 4.10
C ALA A 192 3.82 -7.20 4.91
N SER A 193 4.03 -7.30 6.22
CA SER A 193 3.12 -8.01 7.12
C SER A 193 1.75 -7.37 7.21
N LEU A 194 1.62 -6.04 7.10
CA LEU A 194 0.32 -5.35 7.03
C LEU A 194 -0.50 -5.80 5.82
N LEU A 195 0.11 -5.92 4.64
CA LEU A 195 -0.58 -6.38 3.42
C LEU A 195 -0.89 -7.88 3.45
N CYS A 196 -0.06 -8.67 4.15
CA CYS A 196 -0.23 -10.10 4.32
C CYS A 196 -1.13 -10.49 5.50
N SER A 197 -1.72 -9.51 6.18
CA SER A 197 -2.58 -9.69 7.35
C SER A 197 -4.05 -9.47 7.04
N ARG A 198 -4.91 -9.83 7.99
CA ARG A 198 -6.38 -9.82 7.87
C ARG A 198 -7.01 -8.59 8.53
N PHE A 199 -6.31 -7.46 8.48
CA PHE A 199 -6.80 -6.17 8.97
C PHE A 199 -6.28 -5.03 8.10
N TYR A 200 -6.90 -3.86 8.22
CA TYR A 200 -6.38 -2.58 7.79
C TYR A 200 -6.48 -1.57 8.92
N LEU A 201 -5.64 -0.52 8.87
CA LEU A 201 -5.61 0.51 9.90
C LEU A 201 -6.75 1.49 9.66
N ASP A 202 -7.49 1.81 10.71
CA ASP A 202 -8.58 2.79 10.65
C ASP A 202 -8.56 3.63 11.92
N GLN A 203 -8.10 4.87 11.79
CA GLN A 203 -8.00 5.81 12.91
C GLN A 203 -9.35 6.21 13.53
N PHE A 204 -10.46 5.93 12.83
CA PHE A 204 -11.82 6.26 13.30
C PHE A 204 -12.49 5.07 13.99
N SER A 205 -11.93 3.88 13.89
CA SER A 205 -12.45 2.71 14.60
C SER A 205 -12.02 2.71 16.06
N GLU A 206 -12.82 2.06 16.92
CA GLU A 206 -12.58 1.97 18.37
C GLU A 206 -11.17 1.42 18.71
N TYR A 207 -10.70 0.46 17.92
CA TYR A 207 -9.41 -0.22 18.16
C TYR A 207 -8.31 0.20 17.18
N GLY A 208 -8.54 1.21 16.36
CA GLY A 208 -7.58 1.68 15.35
C GLY A 208 -7.39 0.72 14.17
N VAL A 209 -8.23 -0.32 14.05
CA VAL A 209 -8.16 -1.33 13.00
C VAL A 209 -9.56 -1.83 12.63
N MET A 210 -9.67 -2.30 11.39
CA MET A 210 -10.86 -2.98 10.87
C MET A 210 -10.48 -4.33 10.27
N PRO A 211 -11.33 -5.36 10.38
CA PRO A 211 -11.03 -6.67 9.84
C PRO A 211 -11.06 -6.67 8.31
N ARG A 212 -10.23 -7.53 7.74
CA ARG A 212 -10.20 -7.87 6.32
C ARG A 212 -10.45 -9.36 6.16
N GLU A 213 -11.36 -9.73 5.28
CA GLU A 213 -11.73 -11.14 5.10
C GLU A 213 -10.54 -12.00 4.66
N VAL A 214 -9.77 -11.50 3.70
CA VAL A 214 -8.56 -12.14 3.18
C VAL A 214 -7.40 -11.15 3.11
N PRO A 215 -6.15 -11.57 3.30
CA PRO A 215 -4.98 -10.73 3.06
C PRO A 215 -4.93 -10.21 1.62
N LEU A 216 -4.39 -9.02 1.42
CA LEU A 216 -4.20 -8.43 0.08
C LEU A 216 -3.08 -9.10 -0.71
N ALA A 217 -2.06 -9.57 -0.01
CA ALA A 217 -0.92 -10.26 -0.58
C ALA A 217 -0.52 -11.44 0.29
N THR A 218 0.24 -12.36 -0.29
CA THR A 218 0.86 -13.49 0.40
C THR A 218 2.31 -13.61 -0.08
N PRO A 219 3.21 -14.25 0.68
CA PRO A 219 4.55 -14.54 0.18
C PRO A 219 4.55 -15.26 -1.17
N LYS A 220 3.54 -16.12 -1.40
CA LYS A 220 3.36 -16.81 -2.68
C LYS A 220 2.94 -15.85 -3.80
N SER A 221 1.93 -14.98 -3.59
CA SER A 221 1.49 -14.03 -4.62
C SER A 221 2.60 -13.02 -4.95
N ILE A 222 3.33 -12.53 -3.94
CA ILE A 222 4.48 -11.64 -4.13
C ILE A 222 5.57 -12.32 -4.97
N THR A 223 5.86 -13.59 -4.71
CA THR A 223 6.82 -14.36 -5.51
C THR A 223 6.35 -14.52 -6.95
N THR A 224 5.10 -14.95 -7.13
CA THR A 224 4.48 -15.11 -8.46
C THR A 224 4.52 -13.80 -9.26
N TYR A 225 4.21 -12.67 -8.62
CA TYR A 225 4.27 -11.36 -9.26
C TYR A 225 5.69 -10.99 -9.71
N MET A 226 6.70 -11.21 -8.85
CA MET A 226 8.10 -10.96 -9.19
C MET A 226 8.62 -11.87 -10.31
N ASP A 227 8.08 -13.09 -10.43
CA ASP A 227 8.44 -14.04 -11.50
C ASP A 227 7.78 -13.64 -12.83
N ALA A 228 6.55 -13.14 -12.79
CA ALA A 228 5.83 -12.66 -13.96
C ALA A 228 6.44 -11.35 -14.51
N VAL A 229 7.03 -10.51 -13.65
CA VAL A 229 7.60 -9.22 -14.03
C VAL A 229 9.07 -9.15 -13.58
N PRO A 230 10.00 -9.78 -14.32
CA PRO A 230 11.41 -9.80 -13.95
C PRO A 230 12.05 -8.41 -14.02
N GLY A 231 13.07 -8.19 -13.21
CA GLY A 231 13.85 -6.95 -13.22
C GLY A 231 13.28 -5.79 -12.40
N LEU A 232 12.18 -6.00 -11.66
CA LEU A 232 11.64 -4.97 -10.77
C LEU A 232 12.66 -4.56 -9.72
N ARG A 233 12.88 -3.25 -9.59
CA ARG A 233 13.72 -2.69 -8.54
C ARG A 233 13.10 -3.01 -7.17
N GLY A 234 13.88 -3.66 -6.30
CA GLY A 234 13.40 -4.11 -4.99
C GLY A 234 13.18 -5.61 -4.87
N SER A 235 13.00 -6.35 -5.98
CA SER A 235 12.72 -7.80 -5.98
C SER A 235 13.76 -8.62 -5.22
N VAL A 236 15.05 -8.30 -5.38
CA VAL A 236 16.14 -9.02 -4.69
C VAL A 236 16.02 -8.90 -3.18
N LYS A 237 15.76 -7.68 -2.68
CA LYS A 237 15.58 -7.44 -1.24
C LYS A 237 14.29 -8.08 -0.76
N THR A 238 13.20 -7.93 -1.50
CA THR A 238 11.91 -8.55 -1.19
C THR A 238 12.06 -10.06 -1.03
N ARG A 239 12.65 -10.78 -2.01
CA ARG A 239 12.87 -12.23 -1.93
C ARG A 239 13.64 -12.67 -0.68
N LYS A 240 14.67 -11.90 -0.28
CA LYS A 240 15.45 -12.20 0.92
C LYS A 240 14.66 -12.03 2.21
N LEU A 241 13.64 -11.17 2.21
CA LEU A 241 12.85 -10.83 3.39
C LEU A 241 11.51 -11.57 3.47
N LEU A 242 11.02 -12.16 2.36
CA LEU A 242 9.77 -12.95 2.33
C LEU A 242 9.65 -13.99 3.45
N PRO A 243 10.70 -14.77 3.82
CA PRO A 243 10.58 -15.78 4.89
C PRO A 243 10.30 -15.19 6.28
N PHE A 244 10.44 -13.88 6.44
CA PHE A 244 10.30 -13.18 7.72
C PHE A 244 8.99 -12.38 7.82
N ILE A 245 8.15 -12.40 6.80
CA ILE A 245 6.87 -11.69 6.79
C ILE A 245 5.85 -12.47 7.63
N THR A 246 5.18 -11.77 8.55
CA THR A 246 4.03 -12.30 9.28
C THR A 246 2.84 -12.38 8.34
N VAL A 247 2.08 -13.47 8.40
CA VAL A 247 0.90 -13.69 7.56
C VAL A 247 -0.31 -14.02 8.41
N ASN A 248 -1.51 -13.60 7.96
CA ASN A 248 -2.79 -13.88 8.60
C ASN A 248 -2.97 -13.33 10.03
N ALA A 249 -2.15 -12.37 10.46
CA ALA A 249 -2.41 -11.67 11.70
C ALA A 249 -3.76 -10.93 11.63
N GLU A 250 -4.48 -10.87 12.73
CA GLU A 250 -5.76 -10.18 12.85
C GLU A 250 -5.63 -8.80 13.53
N SER A 251 -4.43 -8.49 14.05
CA SER A 251 -4.12 -7.20 14.67
C SER A 251 -2.66 -6.77 14.46
N PRO A 252 -2.38 -5.44 14.57
CA PRO A 252 -1.01 -4.94 14.56
C PRO A 252 -0.15 -5.49 15.70
N MET A 253 -0.75 -5.82 16.84
CA MET A 253 -0.01 -6.36 17.97
C MET A 253 0.46 -7.79 17.70
N GLU A 254 -0.34 -8.60 17.04
CA GLU A 254 0.08 -9.94 16.61
C GLU A 254 1.28 -9.87 15.65
N VAL A 255 1.30 -8.90 14.70
CA VAL A 255 2.47 -8.68 13.85
C VAL A 255 3.71 -8.35 14.69
N LYS A 256 3.59 -7.44 15.66
CA LYS A 256 4.70 -7.03 16.52
C LYS A 256 5.21 -8.18 17.39
N VAL A 257 4.31 -8.96 17.98
CA VAL A 257 4.64 -10.12 18.79
C VAL A 257 5.34 -11.18 17.94
N ASP A 258 4.83 -11.51 16.76
CA ASP A 258 5.51 -12.45 15.85
C ASP A 258 6.89 -11.95 15.45
N MET A 259 7.05 -10.67 15.15
CA MET A 259 8.36 -10.09 14.84
C MET A 259 9.34 -10.20 16.02
N LEU A 260 8.91 -9.87 17.23
CA LEU A 260 9.76 -9.99 18.43
C LEU A 260 10.15 -11.44 18.72
N THR A 261 9.23 -12.37 18.58
CA THR A 261 9.45 -13.78 18.90
C THR A 261 10.19 -14.52 17.79
N SER A 262 9.77 -14.34 16.52
CA SER A 262 10.18 -15.24 15.44
C SER A 262 11.29 -14.69 14.55
N LEU A 263 11.52 -13.36 14.49
CA LEU A 263 12.62 -12.83 13.69
C LEU A 263 13.97 -13.37 14.20
N PRO A 264 14.90 -13.67 13.28
CA PRO A 264 16.26 -14.03 13.65
C PRO A 264 16.93 -12.94 14.51
N LYS A 265 17.85 -13.33 15.39
CA LYS A 265 18.59 -12.43 16.29
C LYS A 265 19.26 -11.26 15.57
N ARG A 266 19.73 -11.47 14.32
CA ARG A 266 20.31 -10.39 13.49
C ARG A 266 19.33 -9.23 13.16
N TYR A 267 18.04 -9.47 13.33
CA TYR A 267 16.96 -8.46 13.19
C TYR A 267 16.35 -8.07 14.54
N GLY A 268 16.93 -8.53 15.65
CA GLY A 268 16.48 -8.20 17.01
C GLY A 268 15.40 -9.12 17.56
N GLY A 269 14.94 -10.15 16.82
CA GLY A 269 13.99 -11.12 17.33
C GLY A 269 14.64 -12.23 18.16
N LYS A 270 13.83 -13.06 18.79
CA LYS A 270 14.27 -14.17 19.65
C LYS A 270 14.65 -15.43 18.84
N GLY A 271 14.21 -15.54 17.59
CA GLY A 271 14.47 -16.70 16.73
C GLY A 271 13.68 -17.94 17.14
N ILE A 272 12.57 -17.77 17.81
CA ILE A 272 11.63 -18.86 18.13
C ILE A 272 11.01 -19.37 16.82
N PRO A 273 10.77 -20.68 16.66
CA PRO A 273 10.06 -21.22 15.51
C PRO A 273 8.74 -20.48 15.28
N ARG A 274 8.50 -20.07 14.04
CA ARG A 274 7.34 -19.25 13.72
C ARG A 274 6.04 -20.00 13.93
N PRO A 275 5.03 -19.41 14.59
CA PRO A 275 3.68 -19.96 14.71
C PRO A 275 2.91 -19.84 13.40
N VAL A 276 1.78 -20.54 13.35
CA VAL A 276 0.69 -20.27 12.39
C VAL A 276 -0.25 -19.27 13.05
N LEU A 277 -0.41 -18.08 12.45
CA LEU A 277 -1.33 -17.06 12.92
C LEU A 277 -2.71 -17.24 12.27
N GLY A 278 -3.76 -16.85 12.98
CA GLY A 278 -5.13 -16.89 12.48
C GLY A 278 -5.59 -18.32 12.13
N HIS A 279 -5.06 -19.35 12.80
CA HIS A 279 -5.44 -20.73 12.56
C HIS A 279 -6.89 -20.97 12.93
N ALA A 280 -7.74 -21.30 11.94
CA ALA A 280 -9.15 -21.52 12.16
C ALA A 280 -9.39 -22.91 12.78
N VAL A 281 -10.21 -22.95 13.82
CA VAL A 281 -10.56 -24.16 14.56
C VAL A 281 -12.08 -24.29 14.61
N SER A 282 -12.59 -25.48 14.33
CA SER A 282 -14.02 -25.78 14.47
C SER A 282 -14.38 -25.95 15.93
N VAL A 283 -15.46 -25.27 16.34
CA VAL A 283 -16.04 -25.43 17.68
C VAL A 283 -16.90 -26.70 17.67
N PRO A 284 -16.73 -27.65 18.61
CA PRO A 284 -17.62 -28.78 18.72
C PRO A 284 -19.08 -28.33 18.84
N GLU A 285 -20.00 -29.00 18.14
CA GLU A 285 -21.39 -28.59 17.95
C GLU A 285 -22.09 -28.26 19.28
N GLN A 286 -21.82 -29.04 20.31
CA GLN A 286 -22.38 -28.86 21.66
C GLN A 286 -21.99 -27.52 22.31
N PHE A 287 -20.90 -26.89 21.89
CA PHE A 287 -20.43 -25.62 22.44
C PHE A 287 -20.72 -24.41 21.54
N GLN A 288 -21.13 -24.63 20.28
CA GLN A 288 -21.37 -23.54 19.32
C GLN A 288 -22.41 -22.53 19.81
N ARG A 289 -23.51 -23.04 20.40
CA ARG A 289 -24.55 -22.18 20.97
C ARG A 289 -24.03 -21.30 22.12
N SER A 290 -23.17 -21.84 22.95
CA SER A 290 -22.63 -21.12 24.12
C SER A 290 -21.54 -20.11 23.77
N LEU A 291 -20.85 -20.32 22.65
CA LEU A 291 -19.82 -19.41 22.11
C LEU A 291 -20.38 -18.46 21.05
N GLY A 292 -21.60 -18.70 20.55
CA GLY A 292 -22.18 -17.89 19.47
C GLY A 292 -21.46 -18.02 18.12
N SER A 293 -20.55 -19.00 17.96
CA SER A 293 -19.78 -19.20 16.75
C SER A 293 -19.51 -20.68 16.50
N ALA A 294 -19.45 -21.07 15.22
CA ALA A 294 -19.05 -22.40 14.78
C ALA A 294 -17.52 -22.54 14.63
N THR A 295 -16.81 -21.43 14.60
CA THR A 295 -15.35 -21.41 14.46
C THR A 295 -14.77 -20.30 15.32
N PHE A 296 -13.52 -20.47 15.73
CA PHE A 296 -12.69 -19.41 16.28
C PHE A 296 -11.26 -19.54 15.70
N ARG A 297 -10.41 -18.54 15.95
CA ARG A 297 -9.03 -18.53 15.47
C ARG A 297 -8.09 -18.43 16.64
N TYR A 298 -6.95 -19.13 16.51
CA TYR A 298 -5.81 -18.96 17.40
C TYR A 298 -4.98 -17.78 16.96
N ASP A 299 -4.52 -16.96 17.88
CA ASP A 299 -3.63 -15.85 17.55
C ASP A 299 -2.27 -16.38 17.10
N PHE A 300 -1.66 -17.26 17.91
CA PHE A 300 -0.38 -17.90 17.59
C PHE A 300 -0.47 -19.40 17.90
N TYR A 301 -0.29 -20.24 16.89
CA TYR A 301 -0.41 -21.68 17.04
C TYR A 301 0.81 -22.43 16.55
N TRP A 302 1.35 -23.34 17.38
CA TRP A 302 2.41 -24.29 17.02
C TRP A 302 1.82 -25.69 16.90
N PRO A 303 1.45 -26.15 15.68
CA PRO A 303 0.78 -27.44 15.47
C PRO A 303 1.57 -28.62 16.00
N ALA A 304 2.90 -28.62 15.77
CA ALA A 304 3.79 -29.72 16.22
C ALA A 304 3.84 -29.90 17.74
N HIS A 305 3.47 -28.87 18.49
CA HIS A 305 3.48 -28.84 19.94
C HIS A 305 2.08 -28.79 20.56
N ASN A 306 1.06 -28.72 19.70
CA ASN A 306 -0.31 -28.50 20.12
C ASN A 306 -0.42 -27.37 21.16
N LEU A 307 0.25 -26.25 20.86
CA LEU A 307 0.37 -25.09 21.73
C LEU A 307 -0.23 -23.87 21.04
N GLU A 308 -1.14 -23.23 21.73
CA GLU A 308 -1.69 -21.93 21.38
C GLU A 308 -1.18 -20.86 22.35
N VAL A 309 -0.91 -19.66 21.84
CA VAL A 309 -0.70 -18.45 22.65
C VAL A 309 -1.74 -17.42 22.24
N GLU A 310 -2.51 -16.94 23.20
CA GLU A 310 -3.50 -15.89 23.03
C GLU A 310 -2.95 -14.55 23.51
N TYR A 311 -3.05 -13.50 22.68
CA TYR A 311 -2.65 -12.17 23.06
C TYR A 311 -3.81 -11.44 23.75
N ASP A 312 -3.67 -11.15 25.04
CA ASP A 312 -4.64 -10.44 25.83
C ASP A 312 -4.31 -8.93 25.90
N SER A 313 -5.02 -8.13 25.10
CA SER A 313 -4.90 -6.67 25.12
C SER A 313 -5.65 -6.03 26.30
N ASP A 314 -6.64 -6.70 26.86
CA ASP A 314 -7.61 -6.18 27.81
C ASP A 314 -7.25 -6.45 29.27
N ALA A 315 -6.12 -7.10 29.55
CA ALA A 315 -5.67 -7.39 30.92
C ALA A 315 -5.61 -6.13 31.81
N VAL A 316 -5.48 -4.93 31.20
CA VAL A 316 -5.41 -3.64 31.90
C VAL A 316 -6.77 -2.92 31.94
N HIS A 317 -7.68 -3.15 30.98
CA HIS A 317 -8.95 -2.43 30.84
C HIS A 317 -10.17 -3.35 30.78
N GLY A 318 -10.03 -4.58 31.26
CA GLY A 318 -10.97 -5.68 31.13
C GLY A 318 -12.44 -5.30 31.30
N ASN A 319 -13.18 -5.38 30.22
CA ASN A 319 -14.63 -5.33 30.24
C ASN A 319 -15.14 -6.59 30.97
N ALA A 320 -15.72 -6.41 32.16
CA ALA A 320 -16.14 -7.53 33.03
C ALA A 320 -17.09 -8.50 32.31
N GLU A 321 -17.80 -8.03 31.26
CA GLU A 321 -18.72 -8.83 30.46
C GLU A 321 -18.03 -9.80 29.49
N LYS A 322 -16.80 -9.48 29.02
CA LYS A 322 -16.05 -10.36 28.10
C LYS A 322 -15.33 -11.52 28.81
N LYS A 323 -14.91 -11.34 30.06
CA LYS A 323 -14.16 -12.34 30.83
C LYS A 323 -14.79 -13.74 30.88
N PRO A 324 -16.12 -13.91 31.07
CA PRO A 324 -16.74 -15.23 31.08
C PRO A 324 -16.67 -15.94 29.72
N HIS A 325 -16.75 -15.18 28.62
CA HIS A 325 -16.69 -15.73 27.27
C HIS A 325 -15.26 -16.23 26.95
N ASP A 326 -14.23 -15.45 27.28
CA ASP A 326 -12.84 -15.80 27.04
C ASP A 326 -12.39 -16.99 27.90
N SER A 327 -12.83 -17.02 29.16
CA SER A 327 -12.59 -18.19 30.03
C SER A 327 -13.25 -19.46 29.48
N ARG A 328 -14.48 -19.35 28.95
CA ARG A 328 -15.18 -20.49 28.34
C ARG A 328 -14.49 -20.96 27.06
N ARG A 329 -14.06 -20.04 26.19
CA ARG A 329 -13.28 -20.34 24.99
C ARG A 329 -12.01 -21.12 25.37
N ARG A 330 -11.23 -20.62 26.31
CA ARG A 330 -10.01 -21.28 26.81
C ARG A 330 -10.26 -22.69 27.33
N ASN A 331 -11.31 -22.89 28.13
CA ASN A 331 -11.68 -24.21 28.66
C ASN A 331 -12.01 -25.20 27.54
N ILE A 332 -12.71 -24.74 26.48
CA ILE A 332 -13.03 -25.58 25.32
C ILE A 332 -11.76 -25.96 24.54
N ILE A 333 -10.85 -25.02 24.35
CA ILE A 333 -9.56 -25.26 23.71
C ILE A 333 -8.74 -26.30 24.49
N GLN A 334 -8.66 -26.12 25.81
CA GLN A 334 -7.94 -27.07 26.70
C GLN A 334 -8.59 -28.45 26.71
N ALA A 335 -9.93 -28.52 26.68
CA ALA A 335 -10.67 -29.79 26.60
C ALA A 335 -10.38 -30.57 25.29
N GLN A 336 -9.93 -29.87 24.23
CA GLN A 336 -9.43 -30.51 22.99
C GLN A 336 -7.96 -30.94 23.05
N GLY A 337 -7.33 -30.82 24.22
CA GLY A 337 -5.94 -31.19 24.44
C GLY A 337 -4.91 -30.18 23.97
N VAL A 338 -5.35 -28.94 23.60
CA VAL A 338 -4.45 -27.85 23.23
C VAL A 338 -3.93 -27.16 24.50
N ARG A 339 -2.62 -26.99 24.58
CA ARG A 339 -2.01 -26.18 25.65
C ARG A 339 -2.19 -24.71 25.33
N CYS A 340 -2.64 -23.93 26.30
CA CYS A 340 -2.87 -22.49 26.14
C CYS A 340 -1.91 -21.71 27.02
N LEU A 341 -1.22 -20.75 26.44
CA LEU A 341 -0.44 -19.73 27.15
C LEU A 341 -1.07 -18.36 26.83
N THR A 342 -1.09 -17.47 27.81
CA THR A 342 -1.57 -16.10 27.60
C THR A 342 -0.37 -15.17 27.59
N LEU A 343 -0.34 -14.25 26.61
CA LEU A 343 0.63 -13.19 26.52
C LEU A 343 -0.10 -11.84 26.65
N THR A 344 0.21 -11.10 27.71
CA THR A 344 -0.40 -9.81 27.97
C THR A 344 0.39 -8.67 27.32
N ARG A 345 -0.29 -7.53 27.12
CA ARG A 345 0.36 -6.31 26.65
C ARG A 345 1.52 -5.89 27.54
N ASP A 346 1.36 -6.00 28.86
CA ASP A 346 2.39 -5.66 29.83
C ASP A 346 3.66 -6.50 29.63
N GLN A 347 3.51 -7.82 29.47
CA GLN A 347 4.62 -8.70 29.14
C GLN A 347 5.32 -8.34 27.83
N VAL A 348 4.58 -7.91 26.82
CA VAL A 348 5.19 -7.52 25.52
C VAL A 348 5.99 -6.22 25.64
N VAL A 349 5.46 -5.23 26.37
CA VAL A 349 6.07 -3.90 26.46
C VAL A 349 7.30 -3.90 27.36
N HIS A 350 7.24 -4.62 28.50
CA HIS A 350 8.31 -4.66 29.47
C HIS A 350 9.34 -5.77 29.14
N ASP A 351 10.57 -5.35 28.94
CA ASP A 351 11.66 -6.19 28.49
C ASP A 351 11.89 -7.43 29.37
N PHE A 352 11.90 -7.25 30.69
CA PHE A 352 12.10 -8.35 31.64
C PHE A 352 10.94 -9.36 31.61
N ALA A 353 9.70 -8.88 31.63
CA ALA A 353 8.52 -9.75 31.59
C ALA A 353 8.42 -10.49 30.22
N PHE A 354 8.90 -9.88 29.15
CA PHE A 354 8.99 -10.55 27.86
C PHE A 354 10.05 -11.66 27.85
N GLU A 355 11.17 -11.47 28.53
CA GLU A 355 12.18 -12.54 28.66
C GLU A 355 11.65 -13.75 29.43
N GLU A 356 10.90 -13.52 30.51
CA GLU A 356 10.23 -14.59 31.26
C GLU A 356 9.26 -15.35 30.36
N TYR A 357 8.42 -14.64 29.59
CA TYR A 357 7.54 -15.26 28.61
C TYR A 357 8.31 -16.08 27.56
N ILE A 358 9.42 -15.56 27.01
CA ILE A 358 10.24 -16.27 26.02
C ILE A 358 10.89 -17.51 26.62
N PHE A 359 11.31 -17.47 27.88
CA PHE A 359 11.82 -18.64 28.58
C PHE A 359 10.74 -19.71 28.70
N GLU A 360 9.53 -19.34 29.11
CA GLU A 360 8.38 -20.26 29.26
C GLU A 360 8.00 -20.85 27.90
N LEU A 361 7.83 -19.99 26.86
CA LEU A 361 7.52 -20.40 25.50
C LEU A 361 8.58 -21.36 24.94
N SER A 362 9.86 -21.07 25.15
CA SER A 362 10.97 -21.94 24.73
C SER A 362 10.88 -23.30 25.36
N SER A 363 10.59 -23.37 26.68
CA SER A 363 10.40 -24.61 27.41
C SER A 363 9.23 -25.42 26.85
N LEU A 364 8.09 -24.79 26.59
CA LEU A 364 6.90 -25.44 26.03
C LEU A 364 7.13 -25.98 24.61
N LEU A 365 7.97 -25.32 23.82
CA LEU A 365 8.32 -25.73 22.47
C LEU A 365 9.52 -26.69 22.42
N GLY A 366 10.16 -26.97 23.56
CA GLY A 366 11.37 -27.80 23.60
C GLY A 366 12.55 -27.19 22.85
N VAL A 367 12.57 -25.87 22.64
CA VAL A 367 13.70 -25.19 22.00
C VAL A 367 14.65 -24.63 23.04
N ARG A 368 15.94 -24.60 22.69
CA ARG A 368 16.95 -24.07 23.59
C ARG A 368 16.77 -22.57 23.81
N TYR A 369 16.44 -22.16 25.03
CA TYR A 369 16.56 -20.78 25.44
C TYR A 369 18.03 -20.35 25.41
N SER A 370 18.34 -19.27 24.73
CA SER A 370 19.69 -18.74 24.57
C SER A 370 19.84 -17.46 25.39
N THR A 371 20.76 -17.46 26.33
CA THR A 371 21.11 -16.28 27.10
C THR A 371 21.43 -15.09 26.17
N ARG A 372 21.01 -13.92 26.58
CA ARG A 372 21.18 -12.67 25.87
C ARG A 372 22.67 -12.27 25.88
N THR A 373 23.24 -12.00 24.70
CA THR A 373 24.52 -11.28 24.58
C THR A 373 24.26 -9.78 24.49
N GLU A 374 25.22 -8.95 24.83
CA GLU A 374 25.12 -7.48 24.71
C GLU A 374 24.67 -7.05 23.30
N ARG A 375 25.34 -7.56 22.27
CA ARG A 375 24.97 -7.29 20.87
C ARG A 375 23.53 -7.70 20.53
N ASN A 376 23.05 -8.84 21.01
CA ASN A 376 21.68 -9.26 20.75
C ASN A 376 20.68 -8.39 21.49
N TYR A 377 21.07 -7.90 22.68
CA TYR A 377 20.27 -6.94 23.43
C TYR A 377 20.11 -5.62 22.69
N GLU A 378 21.19 -5.05 22.18
CA GLU A 378 21.14 -3.81 21.37
C GLU A 378 20.24 -3.96 20.13
N LEU A 379 20.35 -5.07 19.41
CA LEU A 379 19.51 -5.35 18.25
C LEU A 379 18.03 -5.49 18.64
N GLU A 380 17.76 -6.13 19.77
CA GLU A 380 16.40 -6.25 20.29
C GLU A 380 15.82 -4.89 20.70
N GLN A 381 16.59 -4.06 21.40
CA GLN A 381 16.15 -2.70 21.73
C GLN A 381 15.90 -1.87 20.48
N GLY A 382 16.70 -2.04 19.44
CA GLY A 382 16.46 -1.42 18.13
C GLY A 382 15.14 -1.88 17.51
N LEU A 383 14.82 -3.18 17.54
CA LEU A 383 13.55 -3.72 17.08
C LEU A 383 12.38 -3.20 17.92
N ARG A 384 12.50 -3.20 19.25
CA ARG A 384 11.47 -2.66 20.16
C ARG A 384 11.20 -1.19 19.91
N ALA A 385 12.25 -0.38 19.76
CA ALA A 385 12.12 1.03 19.41
C ALA A 385 11.40 1.22 18.08
N HIS A 386 11.73 0.39 17.07
CA HIS A 386 11.03 0.40 15.79
C HIS A 386 9.53 0.09 15.95
N LEU A 387 9.17 -0.90 16.72
CA LEU A 387 7.79 -1.39 16.83
C LEU A 387 6.90 -0.52 17.75
N PHE A 388 7.47 0.09 18.79
CA PHE A 388 6.68 0.74 19.86
C PHE A 388 6.91 2.25 20.01
N ASN A 389 8.02 2.82 19.50
CA ASN A 389 8.23 4.26 19.58
C ASN A 389 7.42 4.97 18.48
N SER A 390 6.34 5.66 18.86
CA SER A 390 5.43 6.34 17.93
C SER A 390 6.09 7.48 17.16
N GLU A 391 7.01 8.22 17.77
CA GLU A 391 7.72 9.33 17.11
C GLU A 391 8.67 8.82 16.03
N LEU A 392 9.45 7.77 16.36
CA LEU A 392 10.33 7.12 15.40
C LEU A 392 9.56 6.53 14.21
N ARG A 393 8.41 5.88 14.48
CA ARG A 393 7.53 5.34 13.45
C ARG A 393 6.99 6.45 12.55
N ALA A 394 6.47 7.54 13.13
CA ALA A 394 5.97 8.68 12.38
C ALA A 394 7.08 9.37 11.55
N SER A 395 8.30 9.44 12.06
CA SER A 395 9.45 9.97 11.32
C SER A 395 9.81 9.10 10.12
N ARG A 396 9.89 7.79 10.30
CA ARG A 396 10.16 6.82 9.22
C ARG A 396 9.06 6.82 8.17
N TRP A 397 7.80 6.83 8.59
CA TRP A 397 6.67 6.94 7.66
C TRP A 397 6.78 8.20 6.80
N ARG A 398 7.11 9.34 7.40
CA ARG A 398 7.35 10.59 6.64
C ARG A 398 8.48 10.46 5.63
N SER A 399 9.58 9.77 5.98
CA SER A 399 10.73 9.61 5.07
C SER A 399 10.42 8.76 3.84
N LEU A 400 9.44 7.87 3.88
CA LEU A 400 8.99 7.10 2.69
C LEU A 400 8.31 7.99 1.64
N TRP A 401 7.76 9.13 2.07
CA TRP A 401 7.10 10.09 1.20
C TRP A 401 8.08 11.08 0.54
N GLU A 402 9.27 11.21 1.07
CA GLU A 402 10.35 12.05 0.53
C GLU A 402 11.09 11.36 -0.64
#